data_c7565ffac04f4dd988fe253419fbe419
#
_entry.id   c7565ffac04f4dd988fe253419fbe419
#
_cell.length_a   1.000
_cell.length_b   1.000
_cell.length_c   1.000
_cell.angle_alpha   90.00
_cell.angle_beta   90.00
_cell.angle_gamma   90.00
#
_symmetry.space_group_name_H-M   'P 1'
#
loop_
_entity.id
_entity.type
_entity.pdbx_description
1 polymer ?
#
loop_
_entity_poly.entity_id
_entity_poly.type
_entity_poly.pdbx_seq_one_letter_code
_entity_poly.pdbx_strand_id
1 'polypeptide(L)'
;MKYTKYWIPFPFIDIYFIVWKPNAISKIHNHSKNGCYMFILRGNIKEEIFNKDLALISMKKYNTFNFSYINDNIGYHRIKNTNQYSYSLHFYHPRNHITTYFD
;
A
#
# COMPACT_ATOMS: atom_id res chain seq x y z
N MET A 1 -14.26 -4.17 -0.42
CA MET A 1 -13.18 -3.19 -0.64
C MET A 1 -13.34 -2.57 -2.01
N LYS A 2 -13.03 -1.29 -2.14
CA LYS A 2 -13.29 -0.54 -3.37
C LYS A 2 -12.01 -0.29 -4.16
N TYR A 3 -11.18 -1.32 -4.31
CA TYR A 3 -9.98 -1.21 -5.13
C TYR A 3 -9.73 -2.50 -5.89
N THR A 4 -9.01 -2.38 -7.02
CA THR A 4 -8.66 -3.51 -7.87
C THR A 4 -7.16 -3.54 -8.05
N LYS A 5 -6.56 -4.71 -7.85
CA LYS A 5 -5.13 -4.94 -8.01
C LYS A 5 -4.88 -5.71 -9.30
N TYR A 6 -3.98 -5.20 -10.12
CA TYR A 6 -3.53 -5.86 -11.34
C TYR A 6 -2.06 -6.25 -11.17
N TRP A 7 -1.79 -7.55 -11.16
CA TRP A 7 -0.43 -8.05 -11.05
C TRP A 7 0.30 -7.91 -12.37
N ILE A 8 1.49 -7.32 -12.31
CA ILE A 8 2.39 -7.18 -13.46
C ILE A 8 3.58 -8.09 -13.20
N PRO A 9 3.71 -9.25 -13.91
CA PRO A 9 4.82 -10.16 -13.68
C PRO A 9 6.14 -9.53 -14.08
N PHE A 10 7.13 -9.64 -13.19
CA PHE A 10 8.48 -9.12 -13.40
C PHE A 10 9.47 -10.02 -12.67
N PRO A 11 10.69 -10.22 -13.20
CA PRO A 11 11.70 -11.03 -12.52
C PRO A 11 12.07 -10.46 -11.15
N PHE A 12 12.11 -11.33 -10.11
CA PHE A 12 12.59 -11.03 -8.77
C PHE A 12 11.71 -10.13 -7.91
N ILE A 13 10.72 -9.45 -8.47
CA ILE A 13 9.81 -8.59 -7.70
C ILE A 13 8.37 -8.79 -8.16
N ASP A 14 7.43 -8.49 -7.27
CA ASP A 14 6.02 -8.37 -7.62
C ASP A 14 5.67 -6.90 -7.79
N ILE A 15 5.03 -6.58 -8.92
CA ILE A 15 4.54 -5.25 -9.22
C ILE A 15 3.02 -5.32 -9.31
N TYR A 16 2.33 -4.42 -8.62
CA TYR A 16 0.88 -4.28 -8.73
C TYR A 16 0.51 -2.88 -9.16
N PHE A 17 -0.35 -2.78 -10.16
CA PHE A 17 -1.06 -1.56 -10.48
C PHE A 17 -2.40 -1.59 -9.74
N ILE A 18 -2.67 -0.59 -8.90
CA ILE A 18 -3.88 -0.57 -8.10
C ILE A 18 -4.73 0.63 -8.49
N VAL A 19 -6.01 0.35 -8.78
CA VAL A 19 -7.03 1.36 -9.03
C VAL A 19 -7.86 1.50 -7.76
N TRP A 20 -7.84 2.69 -7.16
CA TRP A 20 -8.59 2.99 -5.95
C TRP A 20 -9.84 3.78 -6.33
N LYS A 21 -11.01 3.21 -6.07
CA LYS A 21 -12.28 3.94 -6.22
C LYS A 21 -12.41 5.00 -5.13
N PRO A 22 -13.29 5.99 -5.30
CA PRO A 22 -13.52 7.00 -4.25
C PRO A 22 -13.82 6.35 -2.91
N ASN A 23 -13.15 6.83 -1.86
CA ASN A 23 -13.30 6.40 -0.47
C ASN A 23 -12.90 4.93 -0.22
N ALA A 24 -12.14 4.32 -1.13
CA ALA A 24 -11.63 2.97 -0.92
C ALA A 24 -10.69 2.93 0.29
N ILE A 25 -10.73 1.80 1.01
CA ILE A 25 -9.87 1.56 2.16
C ILE A 25 -9.37 0.12 2.11
N SER A 26 -8.08 -0.08 2.29
CA SER A 26 -7.52 -1.41 2.40
C SER A 26 -7.61 -1.92 3.84
N LYS A 27 -7.48 -3.24 4.03
CA LYS A 27 -7.29 -3.80 5.36
C LYS A 27 -5.88 -3.47 5.86
N ILE A 28 -5.71 -3.45 7.18
CA ILE A 28 -4.38 -3.37 7.78
C ILE A 28 -3.61 -4.64 7.43
N HIS A 29 -2.39 -4.50 6.93
CA HIS A 29 -1.62 -5.65 6.47
C HIS A 29 -0.11 -5.45 6.66
N ASN A 30 0.63 -6.56 6.64
CA ASN A 30 2.07 -6.57 6.69
C ASN A 30 2.68 -6.51 5.29
N HIS A 31 3.99 -6.63 5.22
CA HIS A 31 4.76 -6.49 3.99
C HIS A 31 5.72 -7.65 3.77
N SER A 32 6.29 -7.74 2.57
CA SER A 32 7.35 -8.69 2.27
C SER A 32 8.59 -8.40 3.10
N LYS A 33 9.53 -9.36 3.15
CA LYS A 33 10.75 -9.26 3.94
C LYS A 33 11.52 -7.95 3.73
N ASN A 34 11.60 -7.48 2.50
CA ASN A 34 12.33 -6.26 2.13
C ASN A 34 11.40 -5.05 1.97
N GLY A 35 10.13 -5.19 2.36
CA GLY A 35 9.18 -4.09 2.35
C GLY A 35 8.47 -3.89 1.04
N CYS A 36 7.78 -2.76 0.96
CA CYS A 36 6.98 -2.37 -0.20
C CYS A 36 7.26 -0.91 -0.53
N TYR A 37 7.49 -0.64 -1.82
CA TYR A 37 7.51 0.72 -2.36
C TYR A 37 6.17 1.00 -3.00
N MET A 38 5.63 2.18 -2.75
CA MET A 38 4.39 2.65 -3.35
C MET A 38 4.65 3.96 -4.07
N PHE A 39 4.22 4.06 -5.32
CA PHE A 39 4.35 5.26 -6.13
C PHE A 39 2.97 5.70 -6.61
N ILE A 40 2.62 6.96 -6.36
CA ILE A 40 1.33 7.49 -6.73
C ILE A 40 1.40 8.03 -8.15
N LEU A 41 0.67 7.38 -9.08
CA LEU A 41 0.60 7.81 -10.48
C LEU A 41 -0.36 8.98 -10.65
N ARG A 42 -1.48 8.96 -9.92
CA ARG A 42 -2.48 10.03 -9.96
C ARG A 42 -3.35 9.98 -8.71
N GLY A 43 -3.71 11.14 -8.21
CA GLY A 43 -4.64 11.28 -7.10
C GLY A 43 -3.94 11.58 -5.79
N ASN A 44 -4.67 11.40 -4.71
CA ASN A 44 -4.19 11.65 -3.35
C ASN A 44 -4.65 10.52 -2.45
N ILE A 45 -3.73 9.94 -1.71
CA ILE A 45 -4.05 8.88 -0.77
C ILE A 45 -3.44 9.18 0.59
N LYS A 46 -3.97 8.51 1.61
CA LYS A 46 -3.43 8.55 2.98
C LYS A 46 -2.90 7.16 3.34
N GLU A 47 -1.77 7.13 4.02
CA GLU A 47 -1.22 5.93 4.61
C GLU A 47 -1.29 6.04 6.11
N GLU A 48 -2.00 5.12 6.75
CA GLU A 48 -2.03 5.00 8.21
C GLU A 48 -1.10 3.87 8.62
N ILE A 49 -0.18 4.15 9.54
CA ILE A 49 0.82 3.20 10.02
C ILE A 49 0.46 2.79 11.44
N PHE A 50 0.48 1.47 11.68
CA PHE A 50 0.10 0.86 12.96
C PHE A 50 1.27 0.07 13.53
N ASN A 51 1.39 0.03 14.86
CA ASN A 51 2.33 -0.86 15.51
C ASN A 51 1.81 -2.31 15.54
N LYS A 52 2.58 -3.22 16.12
CA LYS A 52 2.19 -4.65 16.17
C LYS A 52 0.96 -4.92 17.03
N ASP A 53 0.60 -3.99 17.91
CA ASP A 53 -0.65 -4.06 18.69
C ASP A 53 -1.83 -3.44 17.96
N LEU A 54 -1.64 -3.05 16.69
CA LEU A 54 -2.64 -2.42 15.83
C LEU A 54 -3.10 -1.05 16.34
N ALA A 55 -2.23 -0.35 17.08
CA ALA A 55 -2.47 1.03 17.46
C ALA A 55 -1.88 1.97 16.40
N LEU A 56 -2.65 2.99 16.01
CA LEU A 56 -2.21 3.98 15.03
C LEU A 56 -1.04 4.79 15.59
N ILE A 57 0.11 4.80 14.89
CA ILE A 57 1.29 5.53 15.31
C ILE A 57 1.64 6.70 14.40
N SER A 58 1.21 6.69 13.14
CA SER A 58 1.39 7.84 12.24
C SER A 58 0.46 7.78 11.06
N MET A 59 0.30 8.92 10.39
CA MET A 59 -0.48 9.05 9.16
C MET A 59 0.27 10.00 8.23
N LYS A 60 0.37 9.62 6.96
CA LYS A 60 0.99 10.43 5.92
C LYS A 60 0.06 10.59 4.74
N LYS A 61 0.14 11.75 4.07
CA LYS A 61 -0.59 12.02 2.84
C LYS A 61 0.38 11.98 1.67
N TYR A 62 -0.05 11.37 0.58
CA TYR A 62 0.75 11.27 -0.64
C TYR A 62 -0.06 11.82 -1.80
N ASN A 63 0.59 12.66 -2.60
CA ASN A 63 0.03 13.24 -3.80
C ASN A 63 0.64 12.58 -5.04
N THR A 64 0.17 12.97 -6.22
CA THR A 64 0.70 12.48 -7.50
C THR A 64 2.23 12.58 -7.51
N PHE A 65 2.88 11.50 -7.95
CA PHE A 65 4.34 11.31 -8.04
C PHE A 65 5.07 11.24 -6.70
N ASN A 66 4.36 11.18 -5.59
CA ASN A 66 4.98 10.91 -4.29
C ASN A 66 5.33 9.43 -4.15
N PHE A 67 6.26 9.16 -3.27
CA PHE A 67 6.82 7.85 -2.97
C PHE A 67 6.59 7.49 -1.51
N SER A 68 6.35 6.22 -1.23
CA SER A 68 6.34 5.67 0.12
C SER A 68 7.12 4.38 0.18
N TYR A 69 7.79 4.12 1.30
CA TYR A 69 8.40 2.83 1.59
C TYR A 69 8.00 2.38 2.99
N ILE A 70 7.65 1.10 3.13
CA ILE A 70 7.31 0.51 4.43
C ILE A 70 7.81 -0.94 4.50
N ASN A 71 8.22 -1.35 5.71
CA ASN A 71 8.49 -2.74 6.05
C ASN A 71 7.92 -3.02 7.44
N ASP A 72 7.98 -4.28 7.89
CA ASP A 72 7.38 -4.67 9.17
C ASP A 72 8.10 -4.06 10.39
N ASN A 73 9.35 -3.61 10.25
CA ASN A 73 10.04 -2.89 11.32
C ASN A 73 9.48 -1.48 11.50
N ILE A 74 9.03 -0.84 10.42
CA ILE A 74 8.37 0.46 10.48
C ILE A 74 6.95 0.29 11.03
N GLY A 75 6.24 -0.74 10.59
CA GLY A 75 4.90 -1.04 11.04
C GLY A 75 4.06 -1.72 9.98
N TYR A 76 2.81 -1.98 10.33
CA TYR A 76 1.77 -2.41 9.39
C TYR A 76 1.07 -1.19 8.83
N HIS A 77 0.43 -1.31 7.69
CA HIS A 77 -0.25 -0.13 7.15
C HIS A 77 -1.63 -0.44 6.57
N ARG A 78 -2.36 0.62 6.37
CA ARG A 78 -3.63 0.66 5.67
C ARG A 78 -3.64 1.90 4.77
N ILE A 79 -4.16 1.74 3.55
CA ILE A 79 -4.28 2.83 2.58
C ILE A 79 -5.74 3.28 2.53
N LYS A 80 -5.95 4.60 2.56
CA LYS A 80 -7.27 5.21 2.41
C LYS A 80 -7.23 6.18 1.24
N ASN A 81 -8.16 6.00 0.31
CA ASN A 81 -8.31 6.95 -0.79
C ASN A 81 -9.23 8.11 -0.39
N THR A 82 -9.12 9.21 -1.10
CA THR A 82 -9.98 10.38 -0.95
C THR A 82 -11.25 10.20 -1.78
N ASN A 83 -11.97 11.29 -2.08
CA ASN A 83 -13.26 11.25 -2.77
C ASN A 83 -13.15 11.19 -4.30
N GLN A 84 -11.99 10.84 -4.84
CA GLN A 84 -11.74 10.71 -6.28
C GLN A 84 -11.01 9.39 -6.57
N TYR A 85 -10.94 9.01 -7.84
CA TYR A 85 -10.13 7.86 -8.25
C TYR A 85 -8.65 8.18 -8.06
N SER A 86 -7.90 7.19 -7.59
CA SER A 86 -6.45 7.28 -7.50
C SER A 86 -5.81 6.02 -8.08
N TYR A 87 -4.58 6.15 -8.57
CA TYR A 87 -3.84 5.07 -9.21
C TYR A 87 -2.46 5.00 -8.62
N SER A 88 -2.00 3.79 -8.27
CA SER A 88 -0.69 3.60 -7.66
C SER A 88 0.00 2.35 -8.20
N LEU A 89 1.34 2.36 -8.13
CA LEU A 89 2.17 1.20 -8.37
C LEU A 89 2.78 0.76 -7.06
N HIS A 90 2.77 -0.56 -6.82
CA HIS A 90 3.31 -1.16 -5.60
C HIS A 90 4.36 -2.20 -5.99
N PHE A 91 5.52 -2.13 -5.34
CA PHE A 91 6.67 -2.97 -5.63
C PHE A 91 7.03 -3.76 -4.38
N TYR A 92 6.96 -5.09 -4.47
CA TYR A 92 7.26 -6.00 -3.35
C TYR A 92 8.48 -6.85 -3.70
N HIS A 93 9.44 -6.92 -2.79
CA HIS A 93 10.61 -7.76 -2.91
C HIS A 93 10.79 -8.58 -1.62
N PRO A 94 10.99 -9.89 -1.66
CA PRO A 94 11.08 -10.74 -2.86
C PRO A 94 9.72 -11.01 -3.50
N ARG A 95 9.78 -11.57 -4.71
CA ARG A 95 8.60 -12.01 -5.45
C ARG A 95 7.85 -13.12 -4.70
N ASN A 96 6.52 -13.19 -4.91
CA ASN A 96 5.65 -14.22 -4.31
C ASN A 96 5.60 -14.19 -2.78
N HIS A 97 5.74 -13.00 -2.18
CA HIS A 97 5.58 -12.85 -0.74
C HIS A 97 4.12 -13.14 -0.33
N ILE A 98 3.93 -13.49 0.94
CA ILE A 98 2.60 -13.70 1.53
C ILE A 98 2.27 -12.48 2.39
N THR A 99 1.09 -11.90 2.15
CA THR A 99 0.58 -10.77 2.93
C THR A 99 -0.39 -11.27 3.98
N THR A 100 -0.23 -10.83 5.22
CA THR A 100 -1.17 -11.12 6.31
C THR A 100 -2.02 -9.87 6.58
N TYR A 101 -3.34 -10.08 6.70
CA TYR A 101 -4.31 -9.02 6.96
C TYR A 101 -4.80 -9.12 8.41
N PHE A 102 -5.02 -7.98 9.05
CA PHE A 102 -5.29 -7.90 10.48
C PHE A 102 -6.67 -7.34 10.85
N ASP A 103 -7.49 -6.97 9.86
CA ASP A 103 -8.85 -6.45 10.14
C ASP A 103 -9.94 -6.96 9.20
#